data_56542b58219743ddbee8e0824dd39722
#
_entry.id   56542b58219743ddbee8e0824dd39722
#
_cell.length_a   1.000
_cell.length_b   1.000
_cell.length_c   1.000
_cell.angle_alpha   90.00
_cell.angle_beta   90.00
_cell.angle_gamma   90.00
#
_symmetry.space_group_name_H-M   'P 1'
#
loop_
_entity.id
_entity.type
_entity.pdbx_description
1 polymer ?
#
loop_
_entity_poly.entity_id
_entity_poly.type
_entity_poly.pdbx_seq_one_letter_code
_entity_poly.pdbx_strand_id
1 'polypeptide(L)'
;MNFSKIKMMFFDFDDTLLIHYREQRLDSTGEAHRERLLRRQVETKDGYRVFDEIGEPNELIKQFLAEHPDVPKYCISFVQDSITLPFKKHWLEMHFPNQFYDMIGTSSPERKVTVMQMYAKVCNIPPYQILFVDDYYKAVDAAADVGFCAMSTTELMQRQLDKSK
;
A
#
# COMPACT_ATOMS: atom_id res chain seq x y z
N MET A 1 -5.38 12.43 -15.19
CA MET A 1 -4.37 12.84 -14.21
C MET A 1 -3.00 12.81 -14.85
N ASN A 2 -2.15 13.80 -14.60
CA ASN A 2 -0.79 13.88 -15.15
C ASN A 2 0.22 13.58 -14.05
N PHE A 3 0.88 12.41 -14.10
CA PHE A 3 1.85 11.99 -13.09
C PHE A 3 3.20 12.74 -13.15
N SER A 4 3.48 13.50 -14.21
CA SER A 4 4.76 14.23 -14.34
C SER A 4 4.97 15.32 -13.26
N LYS A 5 3.91 15.71 -12.56
CA LYS A 5 3.97 16.69 -11.46
C LYS A 5 4.08 16.05 -10.08
N ILE A 6 3.97 14.74 -9.99
CA ILE A 6 4.05 14.02 -8.71
C ILE A 6 5.50 14.00 -8.21
N LYS A 7 5.69 14.38 -6.97
CA LYS A 7 7.00 14.45 -6.29
C LYS A 7 7.16 13.45 -5.15
N MET A 8 6.09 12.79 -4.75
CA MET A 8 6.08 11.77 -3.70
C MET A 8 4.86 10.87 -3.89
N MET A 9 4.99 9.60 -3.53
CA MET A 9 3.91 8.62 -3.66
C MET A 9 3.75 7.83 -2.37
N PHE A 10 2.49 7.58 -2.00
CA PHE A 10 2.11 6.67 -0.92
C PHE A 10 1.19 5.59 -1.48
N PHE A 11 1.45 4.35 -1.10
CA PHE A 11 0.65 3.18 -1.46
C PHE A 11 0.21 2.45 -0.21
N ASP A 12 -1.05 2.04 -0.16
CA ASP A 12 -1.47 1.06 0.83
C ASP A 12 -0.82 -0.30 0.56
N PHE A 13 -0.88 -1.20 1.53
CA PHE A 13 -0.30 -2.54 1.45
C PHE A 13 -1.35 -3.57 1.02
N ASP A 14 -2.39 -3.78 1.85
CA ASP A 14 -3.41 -4.81 1.65
C ASP A 14 -4.33 -4.44 0.47
N ASP A 15 -4.60 -5.37 -0.44
CA ASP A 15 -5.39 -5.19 -1.66
C ASP A 15 -4.93 -4.02 -2.58
N THR A 16 -3.71 -3.52 -2.32
CA THR A 16 -3.02 -2.52 -3.15
C THR A 16 -1.69 -3.07 -3.66
N LEU A 17 -0.68 -3.24 -2.82
CA LEU A 17 0.60 -3.85 -3.18
C LEU A 17 0.55 -5.38 -3.11
N LEU A 18 -0.13 -5.92 -2.11
CA LEU A 18 -0.49 -7.32 -1.95
C LEU A 18 -1.94 -7.53 -2.38
N ILE A 19 -2.19 -8.29 -3.43
CA ILE A 19 -3.54 -8.67 -3.85
C ILE A 19 -3.91 -9.99 -3.17
N HIS A 20 -4.90 -9.95 -2.29
CA HIS A 20 -5.38 -11.14 -1.60
C HIS A 20 -6.10 -12.10 -2.55
N TYR A 21 -5.85 -13.41 -2.40
CA TYR A 21 -6.59 -14.43 -3.14
C TYR A 21 -8.07 -14.40 -2.77
N ARG A 22 -8.93 -14.72 -3.75
CA ARG A 22 -10.39 -14.62 -3.62
C ARG A 22 -10.94 -15.45 -2.46
N GLU A 23 -10.40 -16.64 -2.24
CA GLU A 23 -10.79 -17.53 -1.15
C GLU A 23 -10.58 -16.89 0.23
N GLN A 24 -9.59 -16.01 0.34
CA GLN A 24 -9.31 -15.28 1.59
C GLN A 24 -10.26 -14.12 1.84
N ARG A 25 -10.94 -13.62 0.78
CA ARG A 25 -11.88 -12.50 0.88
C ARG A 25 -13.31 -12.91 1.23
N LEU A 26 -13.73 -14.13 0.80
CA LEU A 26 -15.12 -14.56 0.82
C LEU A 26 -15.51 -15.38 2.07
N ASP A 27 -14.55 -15.80 2.86
CA ASP A 27 -14.81 -16.59 4.05
C ASP A 27 -15.11 -15.65 5.23
N SER A 28 -16.31 -15.76 5.81
CA SER A 28 -16.64 -15.09 7.09
C SER A 28 -15.74 -15.58 8.23
N THR A 29 -15.06 -16.71 8.03
CA THR A 29 -13.95 -17.19 8.84
C THR A 29 -12.61 -16.59 8.41
N GLY A 30 -12.56 -15.82 7.32
CA GLY A 30 -11.36 -15.25 6.71
C GLY A 30 -10.57 -14.38 7.68
N GLU A 31 -11.26 -13.57 8.49
CA GLU A 31 -10.63 -12.78 9.54
C GLU A 31 -9.99 -13.70 10.60
N ALA A 32 -10.68 -14.74 11.02
CA ALA A 32 -10.15 -15.75 11.96
C ALA A 32 -9.05 -16.64 11.33
N HIS A 33 -9.09 -16.85 10.02
CA HIS A 33 -8.03 -17.55 9.29
C HIS A 33 -6.80 -16.66 9.14
N ARG A 34 -6.99 -15.39 8.75
CA ARG A 34 -5.95 -14.35 8.69
C ARG A 34 -5.29 -14.14 10.04
N GLU A 35 -6.05 -14.04 11.14
CA GLU A 35 -5.50 -13.97 12.49
C GLU A 35 -4.72 -15.24 12.88
N ARG A 36 -5.19 -16.43 12.50
CA ARG A 36 -4.46 -17.69 12.75
C ARG A 36 -3.17 -17.76 11.95
N LEU A 37 -3.18 -17.33 10.70
CA LEU A 37 -1.97 -17.23 9.89
C LEU A 37 -1.00 -16.22 10.50
N LEU A 38 -1.46 -15.05 10.89
CA LEU A 38 -0.64 -14.02 11.56
C LEU A 38 -0.07 -14.53 12.89
N ARG A 39 -0.84 -15.29 13.70
CA ARG A 39 -0.33 -15.92 14.93
C ARG A 39 0.73 -16.97 14.63
N ARG A 40 0.55 -17.81 13.61
CA ARG A 40 1.57 -18.77 13.16
C ARG A 40 2.87 -18.09 12.73
N GLN A 41 2.78 -16.88 12.14
CA GLN A 41 3.95 -16.11 11.73
C GLN A 41 4.83 -15.65 12.87
N VAL A 42 4.20 -15.21 13.97
CA VAL A 42 4.91 -14.76 15.17
C VAL A 42 5.74 -15.90 15.76
N GLU A 43 5.32 -17.16 15.54
CA GLU A 43 5.98 -18.36 16.04
C GLU A 43 7.07 -18.90 15.10
N THR A 44 7.20 -18.38 13.87
CA THR A 44 8.15 -18.86 12.86
C THR A 44 9.14 -17.80 12.42
N LYS A 45 10.42 -18.18 12.19
CA LYS A 45 11.46 -17.28 11.67
C LYS A 45 11.13 -16.70 10.29
N ASP A 46 10.23 -17.34 9.53
CA ASP A 46 9.84 -16.98 8.17
C ASP A 46 8.44 -16.37 8.11
N GLY A 47 8.03 -15.65 9.14
CA GLY A 47 6.69 -15.09 9.31
C GLY A 47 6.15 -14.26 8.13
N TYR A 48 7.02 -13.64 7.31
CA TYR A 48 6.62 -12.89 6.12
C TYR A 48 6.00 -13.77 5.02
N ARG A 49 6.32 -15.08 4.98
CA ARG A 49 5.81 -16.00 3.95
C ARG A 49 4.30 -16.22 4.00
N VAL A 50 3.66 -15.85 5.09
CA VAL A 50 2.20 -15.93 5.16
C VAL A 50 1.56 -14.99 4.14
N PHE A 51 2.18 -13.88 3.81
CA PHE A 51 1.65 -12.99 2.78
C PHE A 51 1.68 -13.67 1.41
N ASP A 52 2.66 -14.54 1.13
CA ASP A 52 2.70 -15.36 -0.09
C ASP A 52 1.62 -16.46 -0.10
N GLU A 53 1.17 -16.92 1.08
CA GLU A 53 0.08 -17.88 1.21
C GLU A 53 -1.31 -17.23 1.00
N ILE A 54 -1.46 -15.95 1.32
CA ILE A 54 -2.75 -15.26 1.27
C ILE A 54 -2.94 -14.35 0.06
N GLY A 55 -1.89 -14.11 -0.73
CA GLY A 55 -1.96 -13.21 -1.88
C GLY A 55 -0.69 -13.21 -2.72
N GLU A 56 -0.66 -12.32 -3.66
CA GLU A 56 0.46 -12.13 -4.59
C GLU A 56 0.76 -10.64 -4.81
N PRO A 57 2.00 -10.30 -5.25
CA PRO A 57 2.33 -8.91 -5.58
C PRO A 57 1.49 -8.39 -6.74
N ASN A 58 1.08 -7.12 -6.65
CA ASN A 58 0.37 -6.45 -7.73
C ASN A 58 1.34 -6.07 -8.86
N GLU A 59 1.39 -6.88 -9.91
CA GLU A 59 2.30 -6.69 -11.04
C GLU A 59 2.03 -5.41 -11.84
N LEU A 60 0.78 -4.94 -11.92
CA LEU A 60 0.45 -3.68 -12.58
C LEU A 60 1.00 -2.47 -11.80
N ILE A 61 0.97 -2.53 -10.47
CA ILE A 61 1.59 -1.51 -9.65
C ILE A 61 3.13 -1.59 -9.73
N LYS A 62 3.72 -2.78 -9.79
CA LYS A 62 5.17 -2.92 -10.05
C LYS A 62 5.60 -2.22 -11.34
N GLN A 63 4.84 -2.41 -12.41
CA GLN A 63 5.08 -1.73 -13.68
C GLN A 63 4.99 -0.21 -13.52
N PHE A 64 3.94 0.29 -12.85
CA PHE A 64 3.78 1.71 -12.58
C PHE A 64 4.96 2.28 -11.76
N LEU A 65 5.41 1.58 -10.72
CA LEU A 65 6.55 2.01 -9.91
C LEU A 65 7.84 2.09 -10.71
N ALA A 66 8.07 1.13 -11.62
CA ALA A 66 9.24 1.09 -12.51
C ALA A 66 9.25 2.26 -13.53
N GLU A 67 8.08 2.77 -13.94
CA GLU A 67 7.94 3.95 -14.80
C GLU A 67 8.32 5.27 -14.07
N HIS A 68 8.40 5.25 -12.74
CA HIS A 68 8.65 6.43 -11.91
C HIS A 68 9.82 6.21 -10.93
N PRO A 69 11.04 5.82 -11.42
CA PRO A 69 12.14 5.41 -10.55
C PRO A 69 12.60 6.51 -9.59
N ASP A 70 12.58 7.77 -10.04
CA ASP A 70 13.14 8.92 -9.31
C ASP A 70 12.18 9.54 -8.30
N VAL A 71 10.92 9.10 -8.26
CA VAL A 71 9.93 9.65 -7.31
C VAL A 71 9.99 8.86 -6.01
N PRO A 72 10.22 9.52 -4.86
CA PRO A 72 10.17 8.87 -3.54
C PRO A 72 8.83 8.18 -3.29
N LYS A 73 8.89 6.93 -2.85
CA LYS A 73 7.72 6.08 -2.60
C LYS A 73 7.74 5.55 -1.19
N TYR A 74 6.58 5.55 -0.56
CA TYR A 74 6.36 5.03 0.78
C TYR A 74 5.17 4.06 0.74
N CYS A 75 5.29 2.94 1.47
CA CYS A 75 4.14 2.12 1.79
C CYS A 75 3.52 2.65 3.09
N ILE A 76 2.20 2.79 3.15
CA ILE A 76 1.49 3.24 4.35
C ILE A 76 0.32 2.31 4.65
N SER A 77 0.41 1.52 5.72
CA SER A 77 -0.55 0.46 6.01
C SER A 77 -1.15 0.62 7.41
N PHE A 78 -2.44 0.31 7.52
CA PHE A 78 -3.03 0.06 8.82
C PHE A 78 -2.47 -1.23 9.42
N VAL A 79 -2.02 -1.16 10.67
CA VAL A 79 -1.52 -2.31 11.43
C VAL A 79 -2.15 -2.30 12.81
N GLN A 80 -2.80 -3.41 13.17
CA GLN A 80 -3.45 -3.55 14.48
C GLN A 80 -2.43 -3.74 15.62
N ASP A 81 -1.27 -4.28 15.28
CA ASP A 81 -0.22 -4.58 16.26
C ASP A 81 1.18 -4.26 15.70
N SER A 82 2.14 -4.11 16.60
CA SER A 82 3.53 -3.80 16.24
C SER A 82 4.29 -4.99 15.63
N ILE A 83 3.73 -6.20 15.70
CA ILE A 83 4.39 -7.44 15.24
C ILE A 83 4.22 -7.61 13.74
N THR A 84 3.07 -7.25 13.21
CA THR A 84 2.73 -7.39 11.78
C THR A 84 3.58 -6.47 10.89
N LEU A 85 3.94 -5.27 11.34
CA LEU A 85 4.67 -4.29 10.54
C LEU A 85 6.03 -4.77 10.03
N PRO A 86 6.91 -5.38 10.86
CA PRO A 86 8.18 -5.94 10.39
C PRO A 86 8.02 -7.01 9.30
N PHE A 87 6.99 -7.85 9.41
CA PHE A 87 6.73 -8.89 8.40
C PHE A 87 6.23 -8.31 7.08
N LYS A 88 5.32 -7.34 7.12
CA LYS A 88 4.89 -6.60 5.92
C LYS A 88 6.07 -5.90 5.26
N LYS A 89 6.94 -5.27 6.06
CA LYS A 89 8.14 -4.60 5.55
C LYS A 89 9.08 -5.58 4.86
N HIS A 90 9.34 -6.73 5.47
CA HIS A 90 10.19 -7.75 4.87
C HIS A 90 9.60 -8.30 3.56
N TRP A 91 8.29 -8.60 3.54
CA TRP A 91 7.61 -9.01 2.31
C TRP A 91 7.70 -7.95 1.21
N LEU A 92 7.53 -6.67 1.57
CA LEU A 92 7.66 -5.55 0.65
C LEU A 92 9.08 -5.49 0.04
N GLU A 93 10.12 -5.66 0.85
CA GLU A 93 11.51 -5.69 0.41
C GLU A 93 11.80 -6.86 -0.54
N MET A 94 11.19 -8.03 -0.31
CA MET A 94 11.35 -9.21 -1.17
C MET A 94 10.67 -9.05 -2.53
N HIS A 95 9.46 -8.50 -2.57
CA HIS A 95 8.65 -8.45 -3.79
C HIS A 95 8.77 -7.13 -4.56
N PHE A 96 9.20 -6.04 -3.91
CA PHE A 96 9.40 -4.71 -4.47
C PHE A 96 10.81 -4.16 -4.13
N PRO A 97 11.90 -4.89 -4.47
CA PRO A 97 13.24 -4.55 -4.03
C PRO A 97 13.63 -3.12 -4.47
N ASN A 98 14.10 -2.33 -3.51
CA ASN A 98 14.57 -0.95 -3.72
C ASN A 98 13.50 0.02 -4.29
N GLN A 99 12.21 -0.33 -4.23
CA GLN A 99 11.14 0.55 -4.74
C GLN A 99 10.63 1.54 -3.69
N PHE A 100 10.71 1.19 -2.42
CA PHE A 100 10.17 2.01 -1.33
C PHE A 100 11.28 2.49 -0.40
N TYR A 101 11.18 3.76 0.03
CA TYR A 101 12.07 4.33 1.04
C TYR A 101 11.77 3.77 2.43
N ASP A 102 10.50 3.59 2.75
CA ASP A 102 10.08 3.00 4.02
C ASP A 102 8.64 2.50 3.96
N MET A 103 8.28 1.70 4.97
CA MET A 103 6.92 1.30 5.27
C MET A 103 6.47 1.88 6.60
N ILE A 104 5.34 2.56 6.58
CA ILE A 104 4.78 3.30 7.71
C ILE A 104 3.54 2.58 8.21
N GLY A 105 3.55 2.15 9.47
CA GLY A 105 2.37 1.61 10.13
C GLY A 105 1.51 2.73 10.71
N THR A 106 0.19 2.62 10.55
CA THR A 106 -0.78 3.51 11.20
C THR A 106 -1.73 2.72 12.08
N SER A 107 -2.19 3.31 13.17
CA SER A 107 -3.10 2.66 14.13
C SER A 107 -4.58 2.71 13.71
N SER A 108 -4.90 3.43 12.64
CA SER A 108 -6.20 3.40 11.97
C SER A 108 -6.06 3.86 10.52
N PRO A 109 -7.00 3.49 9.61
CA PRO A 109 -7.01 3.94 8.23
C PRO A 109 -7.04 5.47 8.09
N GLU A 110 -7.79 6.17 8.95
CA GLU A 110 -7.95 7.63 8.92
C GLU A 110 -6.63 8.35 9.22
N ARG A 111 -5.75 7.74 10.01
CA ARG A 111 -4.43 8.29 10.33
C ARG A 111 -3.47 8.33 9.15
N LYS A 112 -3.72 7.57 8.09
CA LYS A 112 -2.91 7.63 6.86
C LYS A 112 -2.84 9.07 6.33
N VAL A 113 -3.98 9.74 6.23
CA VAL A 113 -4.06 11.13 5.73
C VAL A 113 -3.25 12.09 6.62
N THR A 114 -3.38 11.97 7.94
CA THR A 114 -2.61 12.80 8.88
C THR A 114 -1.10 12.60 8.70
N VAL A 115 -0.65 11.37 8.54
CA VAL A 115 0.78 11.06 8.30
C VAL A 115 1.25 11.68 6.99
N MET A 116 0.49 11.52 5.90
CA MET A 116 0.82 12.12 4.61
C MET A 116 0.91 13.66 4.69
N GLN A 117 0.01 14.32 5.43
CA GLN A 117 0.06 15.76 5.66
C GLN A 117 1.34 16.18 6.40
N MET A 118 1.80 15.36 7.37
CA MET A 118 3.07 15.60 8.04
C MET A 118 4.25 15.53 7.06
N TYR A 119 4.28 14.51 6.19
CA TYR A 119 5.30 14.38 5.15
C TYR A 119 5.25 15.55 4.16
N ALA A 120 4.06 15.94 3.69
CA ALA A 120 3.86 17.09 2.82
C ALA A 120 4.48 18.36 3.41
N LYS A 121 4.22 18.60 4.71
CA LYS A 121 4.74 19.77 5.44
C LYS A 121 6.26 19.71 5.62
N VAL A 122 6.80 18.58 6.08
CA VAL A 122 8.23 18.40 6.36
C VAL A 122 9.05 18.50 5.07
N CYS A 123 8.58 17.89 3.99
CA CYS A 123 9.25 17.92 2.68
C CYS A 123 8.95 19.18 1.86
N ASN A 124 8.09 20.08 2.35
CA ASN A 124 7.63 21.27 1.63
C ASN A 124 7.08 20.94 0.23
N ILE A 125 6.29 19.86 0.15
CA ILE A 125 5.61 19.41 -1.08
C ILE A 125 4.12 19.68 -0.94
N PRO A 126 3.50 20.46 -1.86
CA PRO A 126 2.06 20.69 -1.82
C PRO A 126 1.28 19.39 -2.03
N PRO A 127 0.13 19.19 -1.33
CA PRO A 127 -0.64 17.93 -1.38
C PRO A 127 -0.96 17.45 -2.80
N TYR A 128 -1.31 18.35 -3.73
CA TYR A 128 -1.62 18.00 -5.12
C TYR A 128 -0.43 17.43 -5.92
N GLN A 129 0.79 17.46 -5.39
CA GLN A 129 1.99 16.82 -5.95
C GLN A 129 2.34 15.51 -5.23
N ILE A 130 1.48 15.02 -4.35
CA ILE A 130 1.65 13.75 -3.65
C ILE A 130 0.53 12.81 -4.13
N LEU A 131 0.92 11.67 -4.71
CA LEU A 131 0.00 10.62 -5.09
C LEU A 131 -0.28 9.71 -3.89
N PHE A 132 -1.54 9.38 -3.67
CA PHE A 132 -1.98 8.35 -2.75
C PHE A 132 -2.83 7.31 -3.47
N VAL A 133 -2.49 6.04 -3.28
CA VAL A 133 -3.20 4.89 -3.86
C VAL A 133 -3.61 3.93 -2.75
N ASP A 134 -4.90 3.62 -2.68
CA ASP A 134 -5.48 2.78 -1.64
C ASP A 134 -6.72 2.06 -2.20
N ASP A 135 -7.00 0.83 -1.78
CA ASP A 135 -8.23 0.13 -2.18
C ASP A 135 -9.45 0.59 -1.38
N TYR A 136 -9.24 1.15 -0.19
CA TYR A 136 -10.30 1.63 0.69
C TYR A 136 -10.77 3.03 0.29
N TYR A 137 -11.94 3.09 -0.36
CA TYR A 137 -12.48 4.33 -0.95
C TYR A 137 -12.59 5.49 0.05
N LYS A 138 -12.90 5.24 1.34
CA LYS A 138 -12.98 6.31 2.35
C LYS A 138 -11.61 6.95 2.62
N ALA A 139 -10.54 6.19 2.55
CA ALA A 139 -9.19 6.75 2.69
C ALA A 139 -8.83 7.59 1.45
N VAL A 140 -9.21 7.13 0.25
CA VAL A 140 -9.03 7.87 -1.01
C VAL A 140 -9.80 9.19 -0.98
N ASP A 141 -11.08 9.16 -0.60
CA ASP A 141 -11.93 10.36 -0.51
C ASP A 141 -11.37 11.35 0.52
N ALA A 142 -11.02 10.87 1.72
CA ALA A 142 -10.44 11.72 2.77
C ALA A 142 -9.12 12.38 2.35
N ALA A 143 -8.30 11.68 1.57
CA ALA A 143 -7.06 12.26 1.02
C ALA A 143 -7.36 13.30 -0.07
N ALA A 144 -8.32 13.04 -0.95
CA ALA A 144 -8.76 13.98 -1.98
C ALA A 144 -9.34 15.26 -1.36
N ASP A 145 -10.14 15.15 -0.30
CA ASP A 145 -10.76 16.29 0.41
C ASP A 145 -9.72 17.28 0.96
N VAL A 146 -8.54 16.79 1.31
CA VAL A 146 -7.44 17.66 1.79
C VAL A 146 -6.42 18.00 0.71
N GLY A 147 -6.76 17.72 -0.56
CA GLY A 147 -6.03 18.17 -1.75
C GLY A 147 -4.93 17.25 -2.24
N PHE A 148 -4.80 16.03 -1.74
CA PHE A 148 -3.91 15.04 -2.32
C PHE A 148 -4.39 14.57 -3.69
N CYS A 149 -3.44 14.13 -4.52
CA CYS A 149 -3.71 13.44 -5.76
C CYS A 149 -4.05 11.97 -5.41
N ALA A 150 -5.30 11.70 -5.03
CA ALA A 150 -5.72 10.38 -4.56
C ALA A 150 -6.48 9.59 -5.64
N MET A 151 -6.28 8.28 -5.67
CA MET A 151 -7.02 7.37 -6.55
C MET A 151 -7.11 5.96 -5.95
N SER A 152 -8.10 5.20 -6.38
CA SER A 152 -8.21 3.81 -5.98
C SER A 152 -7.19 2.92 -6.70
N THR A 153 -6.84 1.81 -6.05
CA THR A 153 -6.01 0.75 -6.65
C THR A 153 -6.57 0.31 -8.00
N THR A 154 -7.89 0.09 -8.09
CA THR A 154 -8.56 -0.32 -9.33
C THR A 154 -8.40 0.72 -10.45
N GLU A 155 -8.51 2.01 -10.13
CA GLU A 155 -8.33 3.09 -11.12
C GLU A 155 -6.89 3.10 -11.65
N LEU A 156 -5.88 2.95 -10.79
CA LEU A 156 -4.49 2.90 -11.22
C LEU A 156 -4.22 1.69 -12.11
N MET A 157 -4.70 0.50 -11.71
CA MET A 157 -4.56 -0.72 -12.51
C MET A 157 -5.21 -0.58 -13.89
N GLN A 158 -6.43 -0.02 -13.97
CA GLN A 158 -7.11 0.22 -15.25
C GLN A 158 -6.29 1.15 -16.16
N ARG A 159 -5.71 2.22 -15.62
CA ARG A 159 -4.84 3.13 -16.37
C ARG A 159 -3.58 2.44 -16.92
N GLN A 160 -3.01 1.48 -16.18
CA GLN A 160 -1.86 0.70 -16.67
C GLN A 160 -2.27 -0.25 -17.79
N LEU A 161 -3.41 -0.94 -17.65
CA LEU A 161 -3.94 -1.81 -18.72
C LEU A 161 -4.24 -1.05 -20.01
N ASP A 162 -4.76 0.17 -19.91
CA ASP A 162 -5.11 0.99 -21.09
C ASP A 162 -3.86 1.52 -21.83
N LYS A 163 -2.72 1.67 -21.15
CA LYS A 163 -1.44 2.00 -21.81
C LYS A 163 -0.86 0.82 -22.61
N SER A 164 -1.23 -0.40 -22.25
CA SER A 164 -0.69 -1.64 -22.85
C SER A 164 -1.44 -2.05 -24.12
N LYS A 165 -2.50 -1.33 -24.50
CA LYS A 165 -3.29 -1.52 -25.72
C LYS A 165 -2.80 -0.60 -26.84
#